data_1de8a4a15eafb89f8b20eb2c650605f2
#
_entry.id   1de8a4a15eafb89f8b20eb2c650605f2
#
_cell.length_a   1.000
_cell.length_b   1.000
_cell.length_c   1.000
_cell.angle_alpha   90.00
_cell.angle_beta   90.00
_cell.angle_gamma   90.00
#
_symmetry.space_group_name_H-M   'P 1'
#
loop_
_entity.id
_entity.type
_entity.pdbx_description
1 polymer ?
#
loop_
_entity_poly.entity_id
_entity_poly.type
_entity_poly.pdbx_seq_one_letter_code
_entity_poly.pdbx_strand_id
1 'polypeptide(L)'
;DWFNLGRRGGSLEKGIGDVDTVRSAVEEGGLVNLYWIGRVNDATIRHDSDVVDYLENDAEAWMTTWGQAWSYWSTTQCYQITKTLDESTSELSFLSEVTEQCTSVAPLAWDVPVTWRLSFENATVTDVQNLAGISLTNLTGQRQTAEGWRMDGTDLLLSVKRGTVVKILLDGENIEFDVLNQSQFWNGYDAAVTIAAHDTTDLFKWSKRFDSDEELRFTWLLSPRTIDGRLPWLPYVALASGFLTILVMMGVLGREGIGPMGGIMSQRKPSL
;
A
#
# COMPACT_ATOMS: atom_id res chain seq x y z
N ASP A 1 15.68 5.88 2.49
CA ASP A 1 15.08 5.50 3.78
C ASP A 1 13.56 5.67 3.73
N TRP A 2 12.88 4.60 3.32
CA TRP A 2 11.42 4.57 3.16
C TRP A 2 10.66 4.79 4.48
N PHE A 3 11.29 4.63 5.63
CA PHE A 3 10.74 5.00 6.93
C PHE A 3 10.43 6.48 7.08
N ASN A 4 10.92 7.30 6.19
CA ASN A 4 10.81 8.75 6.27
C ASN A 4 9.80 9.33 5.27
N LEU A 5 8.83 8.53 4.82
CA LEU A 5 7.74 9.03 3.95
C LEU A 5 6.86 10.11 4.61
N GLY A 6 7.25 10.56 5.78
CA GLY A 6 6.52 11.56 6.55
C GLY A 6 5.29 10.95 7.25
N ARG A 7 4.92 11.52 8.38
CA ARG A 7 3.69 11.16 9.10
C ARG A 7 2.82 12.40 9.19
N ARG A 8 2.37 12.88 8.03
CA ARG A 8 1.30 13.87 8.00
C ARG A 8 -0.03 13.13 8.00
N GLY A 9 -1.06 13.75 8.48
CA GLY A 9 -2.35 13.12 8.71
C GLY A 9 -2.51 12.63 10.14
N GLY A 10 -3.43 11.73 10.39
CA GLY A 10 -3.69 11.29 11.75
C GLY A 10 -4.80 10.25 11.84
N SER A 11 -5.14 9.93 13.09
CA SER A 11 -6.29 9.10 13.39
C SER A 11 -7.57 9.86 13.09
N LEU A 12 -8.43 9.26 12.31
CA LEU A 12 -9.80 9.74 12.07
C LEU A 12 -10.74 9.42 13.24
N GLU A 13 -10.25 8.71 14.24
CA GLU A 13 -10.99 8.49 15.47
C GLU A 13 -10.96 9.75 16.35
N LYS A 14 -12.09 10.06 16.93
CA LYS A 14 -12.24 11.13 17.94
C LYS A 14 -11.92 12.56 17.47
N GLY A 15 -12.01 12.82 16.16
CA GLY A 15 -11.81 14.19 15.64
C GLY A 15 -10.37 14.70 15.73
N ILE A 16 -9.37 13.83 15.75
CA ILE A 16 -7.96 14.23 15.67
C ILE A 16 -7.57 14.61 14.24
N GLY A 17 -8.22 14.01 13.25
CA GLY A 17 -8.10 14.38 11.84
C GLY A 17 -9.39 15.06 11.39
N ASP A 18 -9.60 16.32 11.72
CA ASP A 18 -10.71 17.10 11.15
C ASP A 18 -10.43 17.44 9.67
N VAL A 19 -11.47 17.82 8.96
CA VAL A 19 -11.38 18.11 7.52
C VAL A 19 -10.40 19.24 7.21
N ASP A 20 -10.30 20.26 8.07
CA ASP A 20 -9.41 21.39 7.83
C ASP A 20 -7.94 20.99 8.01
N THR A 21 -7.64 20.14 8.99
CA THR A 21 -6.31 19.57 9.17
C THR A 21 -5.91 18.70 7.97
N VAL A 22 -6.83 17.87 7.45
CA VAL A 22 -6.57 17.02 6.30
C VAL A 22 -6.39 17.86 5.03
N ARG A 23 -7.24 18.87 4.83
CA ARG A 23 -7.14 19.81 3.70
C ARG A 23 -5.79 20.52 3.72
N SER A 24 -5.41 21.10 4.85
CA SER A 24 -4.13 21.78 5.00
C SER A 24 -2.95 20.85 4.69
N ALA A 25 -3.00 19.60 5.16
CA ALA A 25 -1.96 18.62 4.90
C ALA A 25 -1.87 18.25 3.41
N VAL A 26 -2.99 18.17 2.69
CA VAL A 26 -3.02 17.92 1.24
C VAL A 26 -2.48 19.13 0.47
N GLU A 27 -2.90 20.34 0.83
CA GLU A 27 -2.43 21.58 0.21
C GLU A 27 -0.93 21.81 0.43
N GLU A 28 -0.38 21.43 1.57
CA GLU A 28 1.06 21.47 1.84
C GLU A 28 1.85 20.43 1.03
N GLY A 29 1.17 19.46 0.48
CA GLY A 29 1.78 18.37 -0.31
C GLY A 29 2.45 17.29 0.54
N GLY A 30 2.93 16.24 -0.15
CA GLY A 30 3.60 15.11 0.46
C GLY A 30 2.65 13.94 0.74
N LEU A 31 3.10 12.99 1.55
CA LEU A 31 2.31 11.80 1.88
C LEU A 31 1.46 12.05 3.12
N VAL A 32 0.14 12.01 2.94
CA VAL A 32 -0.86 12.16 4.00
C VAL A 32 -1.41 10.78 4.35
N ASN A 33 -1.22 10.36 5.60
CA ASN A 33 -1.65 9.06 6.09
C ASN A 33 -2.82 9.21 7.04
N LEU A 34 -3.96 8.67 6.66
CA LEU A 34 -5.16 8.64 7.47
C LEU A 34 -5.42 7.20 7.93
N TYR A 35 -5.89 7.04 9.15
CA TYR A 35 -6.18 5.71 9.67
C TYR A 35 -7.30 5.71 10.70
N TRP A 36 -8.04 4.60 10.74
CA TRP A 36 -8.96 4.28 11.83
C TRP A 36 -8.37 3.13 12.65
N ILE A 37 -8.30 3.32 13.96
CA ILE A 37 -7.88 2.28 14.90
C ILE A 37 -9.11 1.87 15.71
N GLY A 38 -9.47 0.60 15.66
CA GLY A 38 -10.59 0.07 16.40
C GLY A 38 -11.77 -0.33 15.52
N ARG A 39 -12.97 -0.32 16.06
CA ARG A 39 -14.16 -0.67 15.28
C ARG A 39 -14.57 0.48 14.39
N VAL A 40 -14.44 0.29 13.12
CA VAL A 40 -15.14 1.13 12.14
C VAL A 40 -16.62 0.74 12.23
N ASN A 41 -17.40 1.59 12.82
CA ASN A 41 -18.85 1.43 12.92
C ASN A 41 -19.53 2.70 12.40
N ASP A 42 -20.84 2.65 12.20
CA ASP A 42 -21.61 3.77 11.67
C ASP A 42 -21.43 5.09 12.45
N ALA A 43 -21.08 5.04 13.72
CA ALA A 43 -20.87 6.24 14.52
C ALA A 43 -19.53 6.90 14.20
N THR A 44 -18.47 6.10 14.00
CA THR A 44 -17.15 6.58 13.58
C THR A 44 -17.24 7.20 12.20
N ILE A 45 -17.81 6.50 11.23
CA ILE A 45 -17.98 6.99 9.86
C ILE A 45 -18.79 8.28 9.80
N ARG A 46 -19.82 8.41 10.63
CA ARG A 46 -20.64 9.64 10.66
C ARG A 46 -19.89 10.86 11.18
N HIS A 47 -18.91 10.68 12.04
CA HIS A 47 -18.08 11.78 12.54
C HIS A 47 -17.01 12.21 11.54
N ASP A 48 -16.67 11.32 10.62
CA ASP A 48 -15.61 11.54 9.62
C ASP A 48 -16.19 11.79 8.23
N SER A 49 -17.51 11.98 8.09
CA SER A 49 -18.18 12.19 6.80
C SER A 49 -17.57 13.35 6.03
N ASP A 50 -17.27 14.47 6.71
CA ASP A 50 -16.74 15.67 6.07
C ASP A 50 -15.33 15.43 5.49
N VAL A 51 -14.53 14.59 6.15
CA VAL A 51 -13.21 14.17 5.64
C VAL A 51 -13.37 13.27 4.42
N VAL A 52 -14.30 12.32 4.48
CA VAL A 52 -14.58 11.42 3.36
C VAL A 52 -15.10 12.21 2.17
N ASP A 53 -16.06 13.09 2.39
CA ASP A 53 -16.64 13.96 1.34
C ASP A 53 -15.57 14.83 0.68
N TYR A 54 -14.68 15.45 1.46
CA TYR A 54 -13.55 16.21 0.95
C TYR A 54 -12.62 15.32 0.10
N LEU A 55 -12.26 14.14 0.59
CA LEU A 55 -11.36 13.24 -0.13
C LEU A 55 -11.99 12.71 -1.42
N GLU A 56 -13.31 12.48 -1.45
CA GLU A 56 -13.99 11.97 -2.63
C GLU A 56 -14.20 13.05 -3.69
N ASN A 57 -14.46 14.29 -3.30
CA ASN A 57 -14.93 15.31 -4.22
C ASN A 57 -13.91 16.41 -4.50
N ASP A 58 -13.16 16.87 -3.50
CA ASP A 58 -12.39 18.11 -3.58
C ASP A 58 -10.88 17.92 -3.56
N ALA A 59 -10.37 16.85 -2.93
CA ALA A 59 -8.94 16.68 -2.73
C ALA A 59 -8.19 16.46 -4.05
N GLU A 60 -7.30 17.36 -4.41
CA GLU A 60 -6.35 17.21 -5.52
C GLU A 60 -5.12 16.41 -5.08
N ALA A 61 -5.30 15.11 -4.94
CA ALA A 61 -4.26 14.21 -4.46
C ALA A 61 -4.35 12.83 -5.11
N TRP A 62 -3.22 12.18 -5.17
CA TRP A 62 -3.15 10.77 -5.55
C TRP A 62 -3.72 9.88 -4.44
N MET A 63 -4.86 9.25 -4.69
CA MET A 63 -5.48 8.28 -3.78
C MET A 63 -4.80 6.93 -3.97
N THR A 64 -4.06 6.47 -2.98
CA THR A 64 -3.16 5.33 -3.15
C THR A 64 -3.07 4.48 -1.88
N THR A 65 -2.35 3.38 -1.98
CA THR A 65 -1.97 2.56 -0.85
C THR A 65 -0.52 2.86 -0.42
N TRP A 66 -0.19 2.53 0.82
CA TRP A 66 1.19 2.62 1.30
C TRP A 66 2.17 1.85 0.40
N GLY A 67 1.76 0.68 -0.07
CA GLY A 67 2.58 -0.14 -0.94
C GLY A 67 2.84 0.54 -2.29
N GLN A 68 1.81 1.14 -2.90
CA GLN A 68 1.95 1.87 -4.16
C GLN A 68 2.79 3.14 -4.00
N ALA A 69 2.54 3.93 -2.95
CA ALA A 69 3.33 5.13 -2.68
C ALA A 69 4.81 4.79 -2.46
N TRP A 70 5.08 3.74 -1.70
CA TRP A 70 6.44 3.26 -1.50
C TRP A 70 7.06 2.73 -2.79
N SER A 71 6.33 1.94 -3.57
CA SER A 71 6.81 1.42 -4.85
C SER A 71 7.15 2.55 -5.80
N TYR A 72 6.27 3.53 -5.93
CA TYR A 72 6.50 4.72 -6.74
C TYR A 72 7.79 5.42 -6.33
N TRP A 73 7.91 5.79 -5.06
CA TRP A 73 9.08 6.50 -4.54
C TRP A 73 10.38 5.70 -4.68
N SER A 74 10.36 4.39 -4.39
CA SER A 74 11.54 3.55 -4.47
C SER A 74 11.99 3.27 -5.91
N THR A 75 11.07 3.32 -6.86
CA THR A 75 11.36 3.00 -8.26
C THR A 75 11.68 4.21 -9.12
N THR A 76 11.25 5.42 -8.76
CA THR A 76 11.52 6.63 -9.55
C THR A 76 13.00 6.81 -9.84
N GLN A 77 13.88 6.56 -8.89
CA GLN A 77 15.34 6.68 -9.06
C GLN A 77 15.94 5.57 -9.94
N CYS A 78 15.20 4.51 -10.19
CA CYS A 78 15.62 3.35 -10.95
C CYS A 78 15.17 3.36 -12.41
N TYR A 79 14.26 4.25 -12.76
CA TYR A 79 13.78 4.38 -14.12
C TYR A 79 14.71 5.26 -14.96
N GLN A 80 14.87 4.86 -16.20
CA GLN A 80 15.48 5.64 -17.26
C GLN A 80 14.57 5.63 -18.48
N ILE A 81 14.81 6.53 -19.40
CA ILE A 81 14.03 6.64 -20.62
C ILE A 81 14.93 6.54 -21.85
N THR A 82 14.42 5.86 -22.85
CA THR A 82 14.91 5.93 -24.21
C THR A 82 13.89 6.66 -25.04
N LYS A 83 14.32 7.67 -25.79
CA LYS A 83 13.46 8.54 -26.59
C LYS A 83 14.01 8.70 -28.00
N THR A 84 13.11 8.69 -28.99
CA THR A 84 13.46 8.89 -30.40
C THR A 84 12.36 9.67 -31.09
N LEU A 85 12.69 10.85 -31.63
CA LEU A 85 11.79 11.67 -32.43
C LEU A 85 11.94 11.33 -33.90
N ASP A 86 10.84 11.01 -34.57
CA ASP A 86 10.74 10.91 -36.00
C ASP A 86 10.13 12.20 -36.56
N GLU A 87 10.98 13.09 -37.08
CA GLU A 87 10.54 14.38 -37.63
C GLU A 87 9.62 14.21 -38.83
N SER A 88 9.74 13.11 -39.59
CA SER A 88 8.95 12.88 -40.80
C SER A 88 7.48 12.54 -40.48
N THR A 89 7.22 11.95 -39.34
CA THR A 89 5.89 11.59 -38.90
C THR A 89 5.40 12.41 -37.71
N SER A 90 6.24 13.29 -37.18
CA SER A 90 5.95 14.04 -35.92
C SER A 90 5.57 13.11 -34.76
N GLU A 91 6.22 11.95 -34.67
CA GLU A 91 6.02 10.98 -33.61
C GLU A 91 7.24 10.91 -32.68
N LEU A 92 7.02 11.06 -31.39
CA LEU A 92 8.03 10.80 -30.39
C LEU A 92 7.81 9.40 -29.77
N SER A 93 8.72 8.49 -30.04
CA SER A 93 8.77 7.20 -29.36
C SER A 93 9.41 7.36 -27.99
N PHE A 94 8.75 6.86 -26.96
CA PHE A 94 9.18 6.92 -25.56
C PHE A 94 9.12 5.54 -24.95
N LEU A 95 10.23 5.07 -24.39
CA LEU A 95 10.33 3.78 -23.67
C LEU A 95 10.76 4.04 -22.24
N SER A 96 10.00 3.56 -21.29
CA SER A 96 10.34 3.54 -19.86
C SER A 96 11.05 2.24 -19.51
N GLU A 97 12.27 2.33 -19.05
CA GLU A 97 13.14 1.20 -18.71
C GLU A 97 13.63 1.30 -17.26
N VAL A 98 14.17 0.20 -16.75
CA VAL A 98 14.80 0.16 -15.44
C VAL A 98 16.29 -0.01 -15.62
N THR A 99 17.07 0.77 -14.87
CA THR A 99 18.54 0.67 -14.87
C THR A 99 18.98 -0.72 -14.38
N GLU A 100 20.08 -1.24 -14.92
CA GLU A 100 20.63 -2.54 -14.53
C GLU A 100 20.91 -2.62 -13.01
N GLN A 101 21.28 -1.51 -12.39
CA GLN A 101 21.56 -1.43 -10.95
C GLN A 101 20.34 -1.72 -10.09
N CYS A 102 19.13 -1.50 -10.63
CA CYS A 102 17.87 -1.65 -9.92
C CYS A 102 17.15 -2.96 -10.22
N THR A 103 17.72 -3.84 -11.03
CA THR A 103 17.06 -5.11 -11.40
C THR A 103 16.79 -6.05 -10.22
N SER A 104 17.48 -5.86 -9.11
CA SER A 104 17.29 -6.63 -7.87
C SER A 104 16.12 -6.17 -7.00
N VAL A 105 15.47 -5.05 -7.36
CA VAL A 105 14.30 -4.56 -6.63
C VAL A 105 13.12 -5.54 -6.83
N ALA A 106 12.34 -5.73 -5.77
CA ALA A 106 11.23 -6.68 -5.79
C ALA A 106 10.25 -6.40 -6.96
N PRO A 107 9.80 -7.43 -7.69
CA PRO A 107 8.97 -7.27 -8.90
C PRO A 107 7.72 -6.41 -8.71
N LEU A 108 7.11 -6.47 -7.53
CA LEU A 108 5.91 -5.66 -7.19
C LEU A 108 6.15 -4.15 -7.25
N ALA A 109 7.40 -3.71 -7.09
CA ALA A 109 7.73 -2.29 -7.20
C ALA A 109 7.53 -1.76 -8.63
N TRP A 110 7.50 -2.63 -9.64
CA TRP A 110 7.38 -2.24 -11.04
C TRP A 110 5.94 -2.14 -11.55
N ASP A 111 4.96 -2.49 -10.71
CA ASP A 111 3.54 -2.46 -11.09
C ASP A 111 2.94 -1.05 -11.01
N VAL A 112 3.63 -0.11 -10.38
CA VAL A 112 3.19 1.28 -10.29
C VAL A 112 3.82 2.09 -11.43
N PRO A 113 3.00 2.74 -12.28
CA PRO A 113 3.51 3.60 -13.34
C PRO A 113 4.21 4.83 -12.76
N VAL A 114 5.36 5.18 -13.33
CA VAL A 114 6.10 6.40 -13.00
C VAL A 114 5.66 7.51 -13.94
N THR A 115 5.50 8.71 -13.42
CA THR A 115 5.06 9.88 -14.18
C THR A 115 6.26 10.73 -14.61
N TRP A 116 6.37 10.93 -15.91
CA TRP A 116 7.34 11.79 -16.55
C TRP A 116 6.69 13.10 -16.96
N ARG A 117 7.37 14.22 -16.76
CA ARG A 117 6.97 15.52 -17.26
C ARG A 117 7.80 15.87 -18.49
N LEU A 118 7.14 16.08 -19.62
CA LEU A 118 7.74 16.47 -20.88
C LEU A 118 7.20 17.83 -21.30
N SER A 119 8.09 18.72 -21.74
CA SER A 119 7.71 19.98 -22.39
C SER A 119 7.98 19.89 -23.88
N PHE A 120 7.17 20.59 -24.65
CA PHE A 120 7.30 20.67 -26.09
C PHE A 120 7.31 22.14 -26.52
N GLU A 121 8.27 22.49 -27.41
CA GLU A 121 8.30 23.76 -28.06
C GLU A 121 7.87 23.60 -29.52
N ASN A 122 7.09 24.53 -30.00
CA ASN A 122 6.54 24.56 -31.36
C ASN A 122 5.68 23.34 -31.73
N ALA A 123 5.17 22.61 -30.75
CA ALA A 123 4.31 21.46 -30.98
C ALA A 123 3.26 21.34 -29.90
N THR A 124 2.13 20.71 -30.25
CA THR A 124 1.08 20.31 -29.33
C THR A 124 0.89 18.79 -29.36
N VAL A 125 0.68 18.19 -28.18
CA VAL A 125 0.39 16.76 -28.09
C VAL A 125 -1.06 16.54 -28.52
N THR A 126 -1.25 15.71 -29.52
CA THR A 126 -2.58 15.37 -30.05
C THR A 126 -3.11 14.07 -29.47
N ASP A 127 -2.24 13.10 -29.27
CA ASP A 127 -2.58 11.79 -28.68
C ASP A 127 -1.33 11.08 -28.15
N VAL A 128 -1.54 10.11 -27.27
CA VAL A 128 -0.49 9.18 -26.81
C VAL A 128 -1.00 7.76 -27.00
N GLN A 129 -0.28 6.97 -27.79
CA GLN A 129 -0.70 5.65 -28.19
C GLN A 129 0.32 4.57 -27.77
N ASN A 130 -0.14 3.36 -27.61
CA ASN A 130 0.73 2.20 -27.50
C ASN A 130 1.23 1.75 -28.88
N LEU A 131 2.10 0.74 -28.92
CA LEU A 131 2.65 0.21 -30.20
C LEU A 131 1.59 -0.34 -31.15
N ALA A 132 0.42 -0.70 -30.65
CA ALA A 132 -0.69 -1.18 -31.47
C ALA A 132 -1.56 -0.04 -32.06
N GLY A 133 -1.21 1.22 -31.79
CA GLY A 133 -1.97 2.40 -32.23
C GLY A 133 -3.23 2.64 -31.41
N ILE A 134 -3.32 2.08 -30.20
CA ILE A 134 -4.45 2.27 -29.30
C ILE A 134 -4.08 3.44 -28.37
N SER A 135 -4.95 4.47 -28.31
CA SER A 135 -4.75 5.61 -27.41
C SER A 135 -4.74 5.18 -25.95
N LEU A 136 -3.79 5.73 -25.20
CA LEU A 136 -3.74 5.57 -23.75
C LEU A 136 -4.86 6.37 -23.08
N THR A 137 -5.20 5.96 -21.87
CA THR A 137 -6.23 6.64 -21.08
C THR A 137 -5.84 8.08 -20.75
N ASN A 138 -6.76 9.02 -20.94
CA ASN A 138 -6.58 10.37 -20.43
C ASN A 138 -6.80 10.37 -18.92
N LEU A 139 -5.80 10.88 -18.18
CA LEU A 139 -5.77 10.88 -16.72
C LEU A 139 -6.23 12.21 -16.10
N THR A 140 -6.87 13.08 -16.86
CA THR A 140 -7.43 14.33 -16.32
C THR A 140 -8.48 14.01 -15.27
N GLY A 141 -8.30 14.51 -14.05
CA GLY A 141 -9.18 14.23 -12.92
C GLY A 141 -9.08 12.80 -12.34
N GLN A 142 -8.23 11.93 -12.92
CA GLN A 142 -7.99 10.59 -12.38
C GLN A 142 -7.11 10.68 -11.14
N ARG A 143 -7.59 10.14 -10.03
CA ARG A 143 -6.87 10.15 -8.74
C ARG A 143 -6.36 8.78 -8.30
N GLN A 144 -6.78 7.71 -8.97
CA GLN A 144 -6.33 6.34 -8.72
C GLN A 144 -5.30 5.92 -9.75
N THR A 145 -4.32 5.14 -9.32
CA THR A 145 -3.20 4.69 -10.13
C THR A 145 -3.64 3.99 -11.42
N ALA A 146 -3.20 4.51 -12.55
CA ALA A 146 -3.41 3.95 -13.88
C ALA A 146 -2.27 4.35 -14.82
N GLU A 147 -2.12 3.65 -15.95
CA GLU A 147 -1.27 4.10 -17.06
C GLU A 147 -2.08 5.05 -17.95
N GLY A 148 -1.41 6.07 -18.44
CA GLY A 148 -2.03 7.05 -19.30
C GLY A 148 -1.29 8.38 -19.33
N TRP A 149 -1.98 9.42 -19.74
CA TRP A 149 -1.41 10.75 -19.89
C TRP A 149 -2.43 11.86 -19.62
N ARG A 150 -1.93 13.05 -19.29
CA ARG A 150 -2.72 14.28 -19.28
C ARG A 150 -1.84 15.48 -19.59
N MET A 151 -2.47 16.57 -19.98
CA MET A 151 -1.79 17.85 -20.06
C MET A 151 -1.85 18.58 -18.72
N ASP A 152 -0.75 19.26 -18.38
CA ASP A 152 -0.63 20.16 -17.24
C ASP A 152 -0.08 21.49 -17.75
N GLY A 153 -0.98 22.40 -18.11
CA GLY A 153 -0.63 23.56 -18.89
C GLY A 153 -0.13 23.17 -20.29
N THR A 154 1.12 23.48 -20.58
CA THR A 154 1.81 23.10 -21.83
C THR A 154 2.56 21.78 -21.74
N ASP A 155 2.74 21.26 -20.54
CA ASP A 155 3.52 20.05 -20.32
C ASP A 155 2.66 18.80 -20.42
N LEU A 156 3.25 17.73 -20.94
CA LEU A 156 2.68 16.39 -20.93
C LEU A 156 3.12 15.68 -19.66
N LEU A 157 2.18 15.19 -18.90
CA LEU A 157 2.40 14.22 -17.83
C LEU A 157 2.08 12.83 -18.35
N LEU A 158 3.10 11.99 -18.46
CA LEU A 158 3.02 10.63 -18.98
C LEU A 158 3.30 9.62 -17.87
N SER A 159 2.30 8.84 -17.51
CA SER A 159 2.38 7.80 -16.47
C SER A 159 2.43 6.42 -17.09
N VAL A 160 3.60 5.78 -17.06
CA VAL A 160 3.82 4.48 -17.71
C VAL A 160 4.64 3.55 -16.83
N LYS A 161 4.38 2.25 -16.97
CA LYS A 161 5.11 1.18 -16.29
C LYS A 161 6.41 0.86 -17.00
N ARG A 162 7.23 0.09 -16.32
CA ARG A 162 8.45 -0.48 -16.89
C ARG A 162 8.15 -1.29 -18.15
N GLY A 163 8.96 -1.09 -19.19
CA GLY A 163 8.87 -1.80 -20.46
C GLY A 163 7.72 -1.32 -21.36
N THR A 164 6.97 -0.31 -20.92
CA THR A 164 5.93 0.30 -21.75
C THR A 164 6.59 1.20 -22.81
N VAL A 165 6.28 0.91 -24.06
CA VAL A 165 6.65 1.77 -25.21
C VAL A 165 5.40 2.50 -25.64
N VAL A 166 5.52 3.82 -25.77
CA VAL A 166 4.42 4.67 -26.24
C VAL A 166 4.91 5.54 -27.41
N LYS A 167 3.96 5.96 -28.23
CA LYS A 167 4.13 6.95 -29.27
C LYS A 167 3.34 8.19 -28.88
N ILE A 168 4.00 9.31 -28.79
CA ILE A 168 3.42 10.62 -28.56
C ILE A 168 3.26 11.27 -29.93
N LEU A 169 2.02 11.53 -30.34
CA LEU A 169 1.67 12.16 -31.60
C LEU A 169 1.67 13.67 -31.40
N LEU A 170 2.42 14.35 -32.22
CA LEU A 170 2.65 15.79 -32.13
C LEU A 170 2.11 16.49 -33.36
N ASP A 171 1.58 17.68 -33.18
CA ASP A 171 1.23 18.60 -34.26
C ASP A 171 2.08 19.85 -34.12
N GLY A 172 2.96 20.09 -35.12
CA GLY A 172 3.90 21.19 -35.09
C GLY A 172 5.03 21.04 -36.11
N GLU A 173 5.85 22.09 -36.26
CA GLU A 173 7.02 22.12 -37.10
C GLU A 173 8.26 22.47 -36.28
N ASN A 174 9.42 21.92 -36.64
CA ASN A 174 10.68 22.10 -35.90
C ASN A 174 10.50 21.80 -34.39
N ILE A 175 10.03 20.60 -34.11
CA ILE A 175 9.65 20.16 -32.77
C ILE A 175 10.90 20.05 -31.90
N GLU A 176 10.93 20.82 -30.83
CA GLU A 176 11.89 20.66 -29.75
C GLU A 176 11.17 20.12 -28.51
N PHE A 177 11.80 19.23 -27.77
CA PHE A 177 11.22 18.69 -26.56
C PHE A 177 12.27 18.39 -25.50
N ASP A 178 11.88 18.57 -24.26
CA ASP A 178 12.68 18.22 -23.09
C ASP A 178 11.91 17.31 -22.14
N VAL A 179 12.64 16.36 -21.54
CA VAL A 179 12.15 15.62 -20.39
C VAL A 179 12.61 16.36 -19.13
N LEU A 180 11.69 17.08 -18.51
CA LEU A 180 12.02 17.97 -17.41
C LEU A 180 12.42 17.17 -16.15
N ASN A 181 11.55 16.29 -15.70
CA ASN A 181 11.79 15.47 -14.51
C ASN A 181 10.78 14.33 -14.40
N GLN A 182 10.98 13.49 -13.37
CA GLN A 182 9.94 12.62 -12.85
C GLN A 182 9.13 13.39 -11.79
N SER A 183 7.81 13.27 -11.85
CA SER A 183 6.95 13.87 -10.82
C SER A 183 7.17 13.21 -9.47
N GLN A 184 7.05 14.00 -8.39
CA GLN A 184 7.22 13.51 -7.02
C GLN A 184 6.21 12.41 -6.67
N PHE A 185 4.98 12.55 -7.17
CA PHE A 185 3.93 11.55 -7.06
C PHE A 185 3.30 11.26 -8.43
N TRP A 186 2.56 10.17 -8.48
CA TRP A 186 1.88 9.73 -9.68
C TRP A 186 0.95 10.81 -10.25
N ASN A 187 0.90 10.90 -11.57
CA ASN A 187 0.08 11.83 -12.35
C ASN A 187 0.35 13.32 -12.04
N GLY A 188 1.54 13.65 -11.51
CA GLY A 188 1.93 15.01 -11.22
C GLY A 188 1.22 15.68 -10.05
N TYR A 189 0.61 14.89 -9.17
CA TYR A 189 0.08 15.41 -7.92
C TYR A 189 1.20 15.82 -6.97
N ASP A 190 0.92 16.85 -6.17
CA ASP A 190 1.83 17.31 -5.11
C ASP A 190 1.61 16.56 -3.78
N ALA A 191 0.46 15.90 -3.66
CA ALA A 191 0.11 15.10 -2.50
C ALA A 191 -0.32 13.68 -2.87
N ALA A 192 -0.05 12.74 -1.98
CA ALA A 192 -0.58 11.39 -2.00
C ALA A 192 -1.31 11.10 -0.68
N VAL A 193 -2.51 10.55 -0.76
CA VAL A 193 -3.32 10.19 0.41
C VAL A 193 -3.45 8.68 0.50
N THR A 194 -3.15 8.15 1.68
CA THR A 194 -3.35 6.74 2.00
C THR A 194 -4.34 6.62 3.16
N ILE A 195 -5.24 5.66 3.06
CA ILE A 195 -6.22 5.38 4.10
C ILE A 195 -6.05 3.94 4.56
N ALA A 196 -5.80 3.77 5.87
CA ALA A 196 -5.75 2.48 6.50
C ALA A 196 -6.88 2.36 7.53
N ALA A 197 -7.69 1.32 7.42
CA ALA A 197 -8.76 1.06 8.35
C ALA A 197 -8.76 -0.40 8.78
N HIS A 198 -9.08 -0.64 10.04
CA HIS A 198 -9.35 -1.99 10.52
C HIS A 198 -10.53 -1.98 11.51
N ASP A 199 -11.30 -3.03 11.48
CA ASP A 199 -12.60 -3.13 12.14
C ASP A 199 -12.55 -3.78 13.52
N THR A 200 -11.36 -4.02 14.06
CA THR A 200 -11.23 -4.74 15.33
C THR A 200 -10.16 -4.18 16.24
N THR A 201 -10.50 -4.11 17.52
CA THR A 201 -9.55 -3.85 18.61
C THR A 201 -8.88 -5.14 19.10
N ASP A 202 -9.31 -6.30 18.62
CA ASP A 202 -8.73 -7.58 18.98
C ASP A 202 -7.45 -7.83 18.20
N LEU A 203 -6.32 -7.61 18.86
CA LEU A 203 -4.98 -7.80 18.29
C LEU A 203 -4.75 -9.24 17.78
N PHE A 204 -5.41 -10.22 18.37
CA PHE A 204 -5.30 -11.61 17.89
C PHE A 204 -6.05 -11.82 16.58
N LYS A 205 -7.22 -11.23 16.43
CA LYS A 205 -7.94 -11.26 15.16
C LYS A 205 -7.22 -10.44 14.10
N TRP A 206 -6.67 -9.31 14.51
CA TRP A 206 -5.88 -8.46 13.64
C TRP A 206 -4.64 -9.18 13.12
N SER A 207 -3.86 -9.81 14.01
CA SER A 207 -2.68 -10.57 13.61
C SER A 207 -3.00 -11.77 12.70
N LYS A 208 -4.16 -12.41 12.90
CA LYS A 208 -4.62 -13.51 12.03
C LYS A 208 -5.00 -13.07 10.62
N ARG A 209 -5.42 -11.83 10.43
CA ARG A 209 -5.72 -11.31 9.10
C ARG A 209 -4.47 -11.17 8.24
N PHE A 210 -3.37 -10.74 8.84
CA PHE A 210 -2.08 -10.71 8.15
C PHE A 210 -1.54 -12.09 7.79
N ASP A 211 -2.02 -13.11 8.46
CA ASP A 211 -1.61 -14.50 8.25
C ASP A 211 -2.34 -15.17 7.08
N SER A 212 -3.54 -14.69 6.75
CA SER A 212 -4.45 -15.37 5.83
C SER A 212 -4.71 -14.62 4.52
N ASP A 213 -4.34 -13.36 4.43
CA ASP A 213 -4.70 -12.51 3.31
C ASP A 213 -3.46 -11.98 2.60
N GLU A 214 -3.15 -12.60 1.47
CA GLU A 214 -2.00 -12.20 0.66
C GLU A 214 -2.15 -10.80 0.07
N GLU A 215 -3.37 -10.27 -0.03
CA GLU A 215 -3.64 -8.93 -0.52
C GLU A 215 -3.33 -7.84 0.52
N LEU A 216 -3.35 -8.19 1.81
CA LEU A 216 -2.99 -7.31 2.92
C LEU A 216 -1.48 -7.22 3.16
N ARG A 217 -0.67 -7.40 2.17
CA ARG A 217 0.79 -7.17 2.26
C ARG A 217 1.09 -5.68 2.43
N PHE A 218 0.66 -5.13 3.55
CA PHE A 218 0.83 -3.70 3.83
C PHE A 218 2.26 -3.26 3.90
N THR A 219 3.13 -4.12 4.26
CA THR A 219 4.57 -3.90 4.15
C THR A 219 5.27 -5.23 4.32
N TRP A 220 6.35 -5.40 3.64
CA TRP A 220 7.34 -6.43 3.88
C TRP A 220 7.91 -6.42 5.32
N LEU A 221 7.66 -5.40 6.16
CA LEU A 221 7.90 -5.42 7.60
C LEU A 221 6.98 -6.40 8.34
N LEU A 222 5.82 -6.61 7.80
CA LEU A 222 4.85 -7.57 8.27
C LEU A 222 4.64 -8.61 7.19
N SER A 223 5.73 -9.12 6.60
CA SER A 223 5.59 -10.36 5.83
C SER A 223 4.74 -11.26 6.68
N PRO A 224 3.53 -11.65 6.24
CA PRO A 224 2.80 -12.68 6.93
C PRO A 224 3.81 -13.81 7.04
N ARG A 225 4.22 -14.14 8.25
CA ARG A 225 4.85 -15.41 8.44
C ARG A 225 3.80 -16.38 7.99
N THR A 226 3.94 -16.87 6.77
CA THR A 226 3.26 -18.08 6.38
C THR A 226 3.66 -19.06 7.47
N ILE A 227 2.77 -19.21 8.43
CA ILE A 227 2.87 -20.30 9.38
C ILE A 227 2.46 -21.53 8.57
N ASP A 228 3.28 -21.88 7.60
CA ASP A 228 3.35 -23.23 7.03
C ASP A 228 3.72 -24.26 8.11
N GLY A 229 3.65 -23.83 9.34
CA GLY A 229 3.91 -24.59 10.50
C GLY A 229 2.84 -24.50 11.56
N ARG A 230 1.57 -24.36 11.22
CA ARG A 230 0.54 -24.80 12.13
C ARG A 230 0.76 -26.31 12.32
N LEU A 231 1.55 -26.61 13.34
CA LEU A 231 1.66 -27.98 13.81
C LEU A 231 0.25 -28.33 14.30
N PRO A 232 -0.56 -29.06 13.51
CA PRO A 232 -1.98 -29.30 13.84
C PRO A 232 -2.12 -30.07 15.14
N TRP A 233 -1.02 -30.66 15.61
CA TRP A 233 -0.93 -31.40 16.85
C TRP A 233 -0.63 -30.52 18.08
N LEU A 234 -0.17 -29.25 17.92
CA LEU A 234 0.21 -28.38 19.04
C LEU A 234 -0.92 -28.15 20.06
N PRO A 235 -2.18 -27.87 19.66
CA PRO A 235 -3.28 -27.75 20.62
C PRO A 235 -3.57 -29.07 21.35
N TYR A 236 -3.37 -30.19 20.68
CA TYR A 236 -3.58 -31.51 21.35
C TYR A 236 -2.47 -31.81 22.38
N VAL A 237 -1.23 -31.41 22.07
CA VAL A 237 -0.13 -31.54 23.04
C VAL A 237 -0.33 -30.60 24.23
N ALA A 238 -0.79 -29.37 23.99
CA ALA A 238 -1.12 -28.45 25.08
C ALA A 238 -2.25 -29.00 25.99
N LEU A 239 -3.29 -29.56 25.40
CA LEU A 239 -4.35 -30.21 26.14
C LEU A 239 -3.87 -31.46 26.91
N ALA A 240 -3.08 -32.31 26.27
CA ALA A 240 -2.53 -33.50 26.89
C ALA A 240 -1.60 -33.16 28.06
N SER A 241 -0.72 -32.16 27.91
CA SER A 241 0.18 -31.70 28.97
C SER A 241 -0.60 -31.10 30.15
N GLY A 242 -1.64 -30.30 29.86
CA GLY A 242 -2.53 -29.77 30.89
C GLY A 242 -3.23 -30.88 31.68
N PHE A 243 -3.74 -31.88 30.99
CA PHE A 243 -4.40 -33.02 31.62
C PHE A 243 -3.44 -33.86 32.48
N LEU A 244 -2.21 -34.09 31.97
CA LEU A 244 -1.16 -34.78 32.71
C LEU A 244 -0.78 -34.03 33.98
N THR A 245 -0.66 -32.71 33.90
CA THR A 245 -0.34 -31.85 35.05
C THR A 245 -1.44 -31.99 36.14
N ILE A 246 -2.70 -31.97 35.74
CA ILE A 246 -3.83 -32.13 36.67
C ILE A 246 -3.77 -33.51 37.35
N LEU A 247 -3.50 -34.58 36.58
CA LEU A 247 -3.38 -35.92 37.14
C LEU A 247 -2.22 -36.06 38.14
N VAL A 248 -1.08 -35.48 37.81
CA VAL A 248 0.09 -35.44 38.69
C VAL A 248 -0.23 -34.68 39.97
N MET A 249 -0.85 -33.51 39.86
CA MET A 249 -1.27 -32.70 41.01
C MET A 249 -2.30 -33.49 41.89
N MET A 250 -3.28 -34.14 41.29
CA MET A 250 -4.23 -34.96 42.03
C MET A 250 -3.53 -36.12 42.74
N GLY A 251 -2.55 -36.74 42.08
CA GLY A 251 -1.74 -37.84 42.70
C GLY A 251 -0.93 -37.35 43.89
N VAL A 252 -0.26 -36.19 43.76
CA VAL A 252 0.51 -35.58 44.85
C VAL A 252 -0.39 -35.19 46.01
N LEU A 253 -1.49 -34.48 45.73
CA LEU A 253 -2.46 -34.09 46.78
C LEU A 253 -3.10 -35.30 47.46
N GLY A 254 -3.42 -36.35 46.69
CA GLY A 254 -3.93 -37.61 47.25
C GLY A 254 -2.93 -38.30 48.17
N ARG A 255 -1.63 -38.26 47.86
CA ARG A 255 -0.55 -38.80 48.69
C ARG A 255 -0.37 -38.00 49.99
N GLU A 256 -0.55 -36.69 49.92
CA GLU A 256 -0.53 -35.80 51.09
C GLU A 256 -1.82 -35.82 51.91
N GLY A 257 -2.80 -36.60 51.49
CA GLY A 257 -4.10 -36.71 52.18
C GLY A 257 -5.01 -35.50 52.00
N ILE A 258 -4.72 -34.64 51.03
CA ILE A 258 -5.43 -33.42 50.78
C ILE A 258 -6.34 -33.58 49.51
N GLY A 259 -7.59 -33.16 49.61
CA GLY A 259 -8.54 -33.17 48.49
C GLY A 259 -9.39 -34.45 48.38
N PRO A 260 -10.24 -34.56 47.35
CA PRO A 260 -11.27 -35.59 47.22
C PRO A 260 -10.74 -37.04 47.12
N MET A 261 -9.47 -37.21 46.76
CA MET A 261 -8.82 -38.52 46.70
C MET A 261 -8.06 -38.91 47.98
N GLY A 262 -7.86 -37.99 48.91
CA GLY A 262 -7.15 -38.28 50.17
C GLY A 262 -7.87 -39.32 51.04
N GLY A 263 -9.21 -39.36 50.98
CA GLY A 263 -10.01 -40.33 51.71
C GLY A 263 -9.94 -41.77 51.17
N ILE A 264 -9.68 -41.93 49.89
CA ILE A 264 -9.66 -43.28 49.24
C ILE A 264 -8.30 -43.98 49.46
N MET A 265 -7.20 -43.23 49.45
CA MET A 265 -5.86 -43.79 49.66
C MET A 265 -5.49 -44.01 51.12
N SER A 266 -6.13 -43.26 52.04
CA SER A 266 -5.92 -43.42 53.48
C SER A 266 -6.48 -44.77 54.05
N GLN A 267 -7.39 -45.41 53.35
CA GLN A 267 -7.97 -46.69 53.77
C GLN A 267 -7.11 -47.92 53.43
N ARG A 268 -6.01 -47.77 52.73
CA ARG A 268 -5.09 -48.90 52.41
C ARG A 268 -3.82 -48.85 53.24
N LYS A 269 -3.94 -48.72 54.58
CA LYS A 269 -2.86 -49.13 55.46
C LYS A 269 -3.00 -50.64 55.72
N PRO A 270 -2.01 -51.49 55.38
CA PRO A 270 -2.02 -52.89 55.79
C PRO A 270 -1.87 -52.91 57.27
N SER A 271 -2.83 -53.63 57.95
CA SER A 271 -2.68 -54.03 59.31
C SER A 271 -1.50 -55.01 59.40
N LEU A 272 -0.44 -54.64 60.10
CA LEU A 272 0.58 -55.55 60.66
C LEU A 272 0.10 -56.04 61.97
#